data_c5951eabb443985aa5822e8d4e17da95
#
_entry.id   c5951eabb443985aa5822e8d4e17da95
#
_cell.length_a   1.000
_cell.length_b   1.000
_cell.length_c   1.000
_cell.angle_alpha   90.00
_cell.angle_beta   90.00
_cell.angle_gamma   90.00
#
_symmetry.space_group_name_H-M   'P 1'
#
loop_
_entity.id
_entity.type
_entity.pdbx_description
1 polymer ?
#
loop_
_entity_poly.entity_id
_entity_poly.type
_entity_poly.pdbx_seq_one_letter_code
_entity_poly.pdbx_strand_id
1 'polypeptide(L)'
;ILMATVMLFGLLPLAAFAENNGAAGMQYSDFLASLTVLEEYADVYAREHSGEDATALVINYIRTGVEKYTSGAWTAFCGPENTNFSGYVAEQDTANSTTAGSLRSLNEFKLPNGDAVDFAHMFGAMDMAYHTGNQSTADLGSWAGDICDLLQLTTNAGVTGTVEEMAEEIRTNNDKYFLHDVPDAHSFGILDLYGDLDAFYILKKIGNGATISTVMKNYFTTNLTDTVRAKFFLDNRFAGAATKDDIRACVYDTYYGNEGVRTLEGSYLPDGVNADLRRACCYAFADYLYETAKAQIENDYYKVFSSHTSMLAPGVKQEIKMAVTRDDKQIVYYLATADITRSDVSVHANYNDNDGSVWKMARLSDQMKAAEKKHSDPDDTQHYVPNYSAVAGINADFYNMSNGAPSGALVMEGVEYHGAGNANFFAVLKDGTPIIGSSAEWN
;
A
#
# COMPACT_ATOMS: atom_id res chain seq x y z
N ILE A 1 -5.25 -22.17 -23.40
CA ILE A 1 -3.90 -21.67 -23.00
C ILE A 1 -3.79 -21.63 -21.49
N LEU A 2 -4.76 -21.07 -20.74
CA LEU A 2 -4.75 -21.01 -19.27
C LEU A 2 -4.73 -22.42 -18.64
N MET A 3 -5.52 -23.35 -19.16
CA MET A 3 -5.54 -24.75 -18.72
C MET A 3 -4.21 -25.49 -18.94
N ALA A 4 -3.53 -25.21 -20.04
CA ALA A 4 -2.20 -25.81 -20.31
C ALA A 4 -1.10 -25.24 -19.36
N THR A 5 -1.26 -24.00 -18.96
CA THR A 5 -0.34 -23.31 -18.05
C THR A 5 -0.42 -23.90 -16.63
N VAL A 6 -1.60 -24.17 -16.13
CA VAL A 6 -1.83 -24.75 -14.81
C VAL A 6 -1.39 -26.23 -14.74
N MET A 7 -1.55 -26.99 -15.82
CA MET A 7 -1.10 -28.39 -15.86
C MET A 7 0.43 -28.57 -15.78
N LEU A 8 1.21 -27.55 -16.14
CA LEU A 8 2.67 -27.63 -16.07
C LEU A 8 3.21 -27.45 -14.64
N PHE A 9 2.52 -26.70 -13.78
CA PHE A 9 2.93 -26.55 -12.38
C PHE A 9 2.80 -27.84 -11.58
N GLY A 10 1.87 -28.71 -11.95
CA GLY A 10 1.62 -29.98 -11.25
C GLY A 10 2.63 -31.11 -11.52
N LEU A 11 3.68 -30.90 -12.32
CA LEU A 11 4.63 -31.94 -12.70
C LEU A 11 6.02 -31.81 -12.07
N LEU A 12 6.19 -30.90 -11.09
CA LEU A 12 7.48 -30.72 -10.45
C LEU A 12 7.70 -31.76 -9.34
N PRO A 13 8.73 -32.61 -9.42
CA PRO A 13 9.15 -33.40 -8.29
C PRO A 13 9.68 -32.45 -7.21
N LEU A 14 9.19 -32.63 -6.00
CA LEU A 14 9.71 -32.00 -4.78
C LEU A 14 11.18 -32.41 -4.59
N ALA A 15 12.11 -31.63 -5.11
CA ALA A 15 13.49 -31.75 -4.78
C ALA A 15 13.74 -30.97 -3.49
N ALA A 16 14.18 -31.66 -2.43
CA ALA A 16 14.64 -31.01 -1.21
C ALA A 16 15.79 -30.07 -1.56
N PHE A 17 15.63 -28.78 -1.29
CA PHE A 17 16.68 -27.79 -1.55
C PHE A 17 17.48 -27.58 -0.27
N ALA A 18 18.78 -27.86 -0.36
CA ALA A 18 19.73 -27.46 0.66
C ALA A 18 19.87 -25.93 0.58
N GLU A 19 19.60 -25.24 1.66
CA GLU A 19 19.89 -23.82 1.77
C GLU A 19 21.39 -23.58 1.61
N ASN A 20 21.75 -22.83 0.59
CA ASN A 20 23.03 -22.16 0.58
C ASN A 20 22.92 -21.02 1.60
N ASN A 21 23.59 -21.13 2.74
CA ASN A 21 23.80 -20.04 3.67
C ASN A 21 24.55 -18.91 2.93
N GLY A 22 23.79 -18.14 2.15
CA GLY A 22 24.25 -16.95 1.45
C GLY A 22 24.76 -15.95 2.47
N ALA A 23 25.83 -15.28 2.11
CA ALA A 23 26.53 -14.28 2.90
C ALA A 23 25.55 -13.33 3.61
N ALA A 24 25.85 -12.96 4.84
CA ALA A 24 25.17 -11.96 5.64
C ALA A 24 24.74 -10.77 4.76
N GLY A 25 23.43 -10.50 4.72
CA GLY A 25 22.72 -9.69 3.76
C GLY A 25 23.48 -8.46 3.28
N MET A 26 23.54 -8.31 1.96
CA MET A 26 24.07 -7.12 1.30
C MET A 26 23.34 -5.87 1.81
N GLN A 27 24.07 -4.79 2.04
CA GLN A 27 23.44 -3.53 2.40
C GLN A 27 22.66 -2.99 1.20
N TYR A 28 21.52 -2.39 1.47
CA TYR A 28 20.63 -1.88 0.40
C TYR A 28 21.30 -0.89 -0.56
N SER A 29 22.22 -0.06 -0.06
CA SER A 29 23.01 0.86 -0.89
C SER A 29 23.92 0.15 -1.88
N ASP A 30 24.58 -0.93 -1.42
CA ASP A 30 25.49 -1.71 -2.23
C ASP A 30 24.73 -2.55 -3.27
N PHE A 31 23.57 -3.05 -2.87
CA PHE A 31 22.62 -3.71 -3.75
C PHE A 31 22.19 -2.78 -4.91
N LEU A 32 21.73 -1.55 -4.60
CA LEU A 32 21.34 -0.59 -5.63
C LEU A 32 22.50 -0.20 -6.55
N ALA A 33 23.70 -0.08 -6.01
CA ALA A 33 24.87 0.22 -6.81
C ALA A 33 25.18 -0.91 -7.79
N SER A 34 25.18 -2.17 -7.32
CA SER A 34 25.39 -3.35 -8.17
C SER A 34 24.29 -3.51 -9.22
N LEU A 35 23.03 -3.24 -8.87
CA LEU A 35 21.91 -3.30 -9.80
C LEU A 35 22.03 -2.22 -10.90
N THR A 36 22.43 -1.00 -10.54
CA THR A 36 22.65 0.05 -11.53
C THR A 36 23.74 -0.34 -12.53
N VAL A 37 24.83 -0.93 -12.05
CA VAL A 37 25.91 -1.42 -12.94
C VAL A 37 25.40 -2.55 -13.84
N LEU A 38 24.60 -3.46 -13.32
CA LEU A 38 24.01 -4.54 -14.14
C LEU A 38 23.07 -4.00 -15.22
N GLU A 39 22.29 -2.97 -14.93
CA GLU A 39 21.43 -2.29 -15.90
C GLU A 39 22.25 -1.62 -17.00
N GLU A 40 23.36 -0.95 -16.64
CA GLU A 40 24.28 -0.36 -17.63
C GLU A 40 24.89 -1.42 -18.55
N TYR A 41 25.27 -2.57 -18.00
CA TYR A 41 25.78 -3.69 -18.79
C TYR A 41 24.72 -4.27 -19.73
N ALA A 42 23.49 -4.41 -19.25
CA ALA A 42 22.39 -4.90 -20.06
C ALA A 42 22.04 -3.93 -21.21
N ASP A 43 22.07 -2.63 -20.95
CA ASP A 43 21.86 -1.60 -21.96
C ASP A 43 22.94 -1.61 -23.06
N VAL A 44 24.19 -1.80 -22.70
CA VAL A 44 25.29 -1.92 -23.66
C VAL A 44 25.14 -3.21 -24.48
N TYR A 45 24.92 -4.34 -23.80
CA TYR A 45 24.77 -5.63 -24.44
C TYR A 45 23.60 -5.65 -25.42
N ALA A 46 22.42 -5.16 -25.03
CA ALA A 46 21.24 -5.12 -25.88
C ALA A 46 21.42 -4.24 -27.12
N ARG A 47 22.18 -3.14 -27.03
CA ARG A 47 22.52 -2.30 -28.21
C ARG A 47 23.44 -3.02 -29.20
N GLU A 48 24.32 -3.89 -28.73
CA GLU A 48 25.27 -4.64 -29.56
C GLU A 48 24.67 -5.92 -30.13
N HIS A 49 23.61 -6.43 -29.50
CA HIS A 49 22.92 -7.68 -29.86
C HIS A 49 21.46 -7.40 -30.23
N SER A 50 21.18 -7.24 -31.51
CA SER A 50 19.84 -6.89 -31.96
C SER A 50 18.80 -7.96 -31.60
N GLY A 51 17.72 -7.52 -30.96
CA GLY A 51 16.61 -8.40 -30.50
C GLY A 51 16.64 -8.71 -29.00
N GLU A 52 17.69 -8.29 -28.31
CA GLU A 52 17.76 -8.39 -26.85
C GLU A 52 17.07 -7.20 -26.18
N ASP A 53 16.44 -7.45 -25.04
CA ASP A 53 15.78 -6.45 -24.19
C ASP A 53 16.56 -6.30 -22.90
N ALA A 54 17.05 -5.10 -22.60
CA ALA A 54 17.90 -4.84 -21.46
C ALA A 54 17.20 -5.17 -20.12
N THR A 55 15.92 -4.86 -20.00
CA THR A 55 15.15 -5.18 -18.79
C THR A 55 14.99 -6.69 -18.61
N ALA A 56 14.66 -7.40 -19.70
CA ALA A 56 14.57 -8.86 -19.67
C ALA A 56 15.90 -9.51 -19.30
N LEU A 57 17.02 -9.00 -19.81
CA LEU A 57 18.35 -9.48 -19.48
C LEU A 57 18.65 -9.35 -17.98
N VAL A 58 18.38 -8.21 -17.38
CA VAL A 58 18.58 -7.98 -15.95
C VAL A 58 17.75 -8.95 -15.11
N ILE A 59 16.45 -9.04 -15.41
CA ILE A 59 15.53 -9.89 -14.64
C ILE A 59 15.90 -11.36 -14.77
N ASN A 60 16.17 -11.84 -15.99
CA ASN A 60 16.60 -13.21 -16.25
C ASN A 60 17.93 -13.55 -15.56
N TYR A 61 18.89 -12.62 -15.62
CA TYR A 61 20.21 -12.81 -15.00
C TYR A 61 20.12 -13.05 -13.49
N ILE A 62 19.34 -12.23 -12.80
CA ILE A 62 19.17 -12.34 -11.34
C ILE A 62 18.39 -13.60 -11.00
N ARG A 63 17.22 -13.85 -11.63
CA ARG A 63 16.42 -15.04 -11.37
C ARG A 63 17.22 -16.33 -11.56
N THR A 64 17.97 -16.45 -12.65
CA THR A 64 18.74 -17.66 -12.96
C THR A 64 19.97 -17.86 -12.09
N GLY A 65 20.33 -16.91 -11.26
CA GLY A 65 21.33 -17.07 -10.22
C GLY A 65 20.89 -17.94 -9.05
N VAL A 66 19.58 -18.16 -8.88
CA VAL A 66 19.01 -18.96 -7.79
C VAL A 66 18.57 -20.32 -8.35
N GLU A 67 19.12 -21.39 -7.82
CA GLU A 67 18.98 -22.76 -8.37
C GLU A 67 17.50 -23.18 -8.51
N LYS A 68 16.67 -22.90 -7.50
CA LYS A 68 15.24 -23.27 -7.55
C LYS A 68 14.49 -22.66 -8.74
N TYR A 69 14.95 -21.54 -9.28
CA TYR A 69 14.32 -20.86 -10.41
C TYR A 69 14.93 -21.19 -11.77
N THR A 70 15.85 -22.15 -11.85
CA THR A 70 16.54 -22.54 -13.10
C THR A 70 15.99 -23.78 -13.77
N SER A 71 15.00 -24.45 -13.17
CA SER A 71 14.48 -25.74 -13.66
C SER A 71 12.95 -25.77 -13.73
N GLY A 72 12.40 -26.81 -14.33
CA GLY A 72 10.98 -27.13 -14.33
C GLY A 72 10.10 -26.05 -14.94
N ALA A 73 9.08 -25.66 -14.22
CA ALA A 73 8.09 -24.67 -14.66
C ALA A 73 8.73 -23.29 -14.93
N TRP A 74 9.69 -22.89 -14.11
CA TRP A 74 10.36 -21.60 -14.30
C TRP A 74 11.03 -21.50 -15.67
N THR A 75 11.78 -22.51 -16.08
CA THR A 75 12.37 -22.52 -17.41
C THR A 75 11.34 -22.58 -18.52
N ALA A 76 10.22 -23.27 -18.31
CA ALA A 76 9.14 -23.37 -19.30
C ALA A 76 8.40 -22.02 -19.49
N PHE A 77 8.26 -21.21 -18.45
CA PHE A 77 7.57 -19.92 -18.52
C PHE A 77 8.49 -18.75 -18.81
N CYS A 78 9.66 -18.72 -18.17
CA CYS A 78 10.57 -17.60 -18.22
C CYS A 78 11.76 -17.81 -19.17
N GLY A 79 11.85 -19.02 -19.76
CA GLY A 79 12.99 -19.39 -20.59
C GLY A 79 14.24 -19.76 -19.79
N PRO A 80 15.26 -20.28 -20.48
CA PRO A 80 16.53 -20.62 -19.88
C PRO A 80 17.35 -19.37 -19.53
N GLU A 81 18.47 -19.58 -18.82
CA GLU A 81 19.48 -18.55 -18.63
C GLU A 81 20.04 -18.04 -19.96
N ASN A 82 20.21 -16.73 -20.09
CA ASN A 82 21.01 -16.16 -21.16
C ASN A 82 22.49 -16.25 -20.80
N THR A 83 23.09 -17.39 -21.10
CA THR A 83 24.52 -17.71 -20.75
C THR A 83 25.51 -16.75 -21.41
N ASN A 84 25.19 -16.20 -22.58
CA ASN A 84 26.04 -15.22 -23.26
C ASN A 84 26.07 -13.89 -22.47
N PHE A 85 24.92 -13.42 -22.00
CA PHE A 85 24.89 -12.24 -21.17
C PHE A 85 25.55 -12.49 -19.81
N SER A 86 25.34 -13.66 -19.20
CA SER A 86 26.02 -14.02 -17.95
C SER A 86 27.54 -14.03 -18.10
N GLY A 87 28.05 -14.56 -19.20
CA GLY A 87 29.48 -14.50 -19.53
C GLY A 87 29.98 -13.06 -19.69
N TYR A 88 29.22 -12.24 -20.40
CA TYR A 88 29.53 -10.81 -20.61
C TYR A 88 29.61 -10.06 -19.27
N VAL A 89 28.65 -10.22 -18.36
CA VAL A 89 28.70 -9.60 -17.03
C VAL A 89 29.96 -10.01 -16.26
N ALA A 90 30.34 -11.29 -16.27
CA ALA A 90 31.54 -11.76 -15.58
C ALA A 90 32.84 -11.15 -16.15
N GLU A 91 32.89 -10.95 -17.47
CA GLU A 91 34.02 -10.28 -18.14
C GLU A 91 34.08 -8.79 -17.75
N GLN A 92 32.93 -8.10 -17.75
CA GLN A 92 32.84 -6.69 -17.41
C GLN A 92 33.16 -6.42 -15.92
N ASP A 93 32.67 -7.26 -15.02
CA ASP A 93 33.03 -7.18 -13.59
C ASP A 93 34.52 -7.30 -13.36
N THR A 94 35.17 -8.24 -14.08
CA THR A 94 36.59 -8.40 -14.00
C THR A 94 37.36 -7.20 -14.56
N ALA A 95 36.92 -6.69 -15.71
CA ALA A 95 37.57 -5.56 -16.40
C ALA A 95 37.42 -4.25 -15.64
N ASN A 96 36.29 -4.02 -15.02
CA ASN A 96 35.94 -2.74 -14.38
C ASN A 96 36.04 -2.80 -12.83
N SER A 97 36.38 -3.96 -12.26
CA SER A 97 36.40 -4.18 -10.79
C SER A 97 35.06 -3.88 -10.13
N THR A 98 33.98 -4.31 -10.76
CA THR A 98 32.59 -4.15 -10.30
C THR A 98 32.05 -5.44 -9.67
N THR A 99 30.84 -5.41 -9.13
CA THR A 99 30.23 -6.50 -8.36
C THR A 99 28.80 -6.84 -8.79
N ALA A 100 28.45 -6.54 -10.06
CA ALA A 100 27.11 -6.85 -10.59
C ALA A 100 26.78 -8.36 -10.48
N GLY A 101 27.78 -9.22 -10.65
CA GLY A 101 27.64 -10.66 -10.51
C GLY A 101 27.22 -11.15 -9.11
N SER A 102 27.46 -10.34 -8.07
CA SER A 102 27.07 -10.70 -6.70
C SER A 102 25.55 -10.78 -6.51
N LEU A 103 24.77 -10.12 -7.38
CA LEU A 103 23.31 -10.16 -7.33
C LEU A 103 22.73 -11.56 -7.60
N ARG A 104 23.46 -12.44 -8.30
CA ARG A 104 23.01 -13.81 -8.59
C ARG A 104 22.97 -14.73 -7.37
N SER A 105 23.71 -14.41 -6.32
CA SER A 105 23.77 -15.22 -5.09
C SER A 105 22.98 -14.61 -3.94
N LEU A 106 22.24 -13.55 -4.21
CA LEU A 106 21.48 -12.84 -3.20
C LEU A 106 20.09 -13.46 -3.06
N ASN A 107 19.77 -13.97 -1.86
CA ASN A 107 18.43 -14.44 -1.54
C ASN A 107 17.56 -13.33 -0.96
N GLU A 108 18.12 -12.57 -0.03
CA GLU A 108 17.43 -11.46 0.62
C GLU A 108 18.33 -10.22 0.76
N PHE A 109 17.73 -9.07 0.91
CA PHE A 109 18.39 -7.86 1.39
C PHE A 109 17.57 -7.18 2.49
N LYS A 110 18.24 -6.35 3.30
CA LYS A 110 17.59 -5.61 4.38
C LYS A 110 17.35 -4.17 3.97
N LEU A 111 16.11 -3.72 4.18
CA LEU A 111 15.74 -2.34 4.05
C LEU A 111 16.40 -1.47 5.13
N PRO A 112 16.46 -0.14 4.93
CA PRO A 112 17.01 0.78 5.94
C PRO A 112 16.29 0.73 7.30
N ASN A 113 15.03 0.32 7.33
CA ASN A 113 14.24 0.13 8.56
C ASN A 113 14.48 -1.23 9.24
N GLY A 114 15.25 -2.12 8.63
CA GLY A 114 15.60 -3.44 9.15
C GLY A 114 14.73 -4.59 8.61
N ASP A 115 13.63 -4.30 7.90
CA ASP A 115 12.78 -5.31 7.30
C ASP A 115 13.52 -6.03 6.17
N ALA A 116 13.25 -7.33 6.03
CA ALA A 116 13.82 -8.13 4.94
C ALA A 116 12.95 -8.07 3.68
N VAL A 117 13.59 -8.25 2.53
CA VAL A 117 12.91 -8.45 1.23
C VAL A 117 13.44 -9.76 0.65
N ASP A 118 12.53 -10.69 0.34
CA ASP A 118 12.88 -11.87 -0.44
C ASP A 118 13.16 -11.47 -1.89
N PHE A 119 14.43 -11.24 -2.15
CA PHE A 119 14.89 -10.77 -3.44
C PHE A 119 14.76 -11.83 -4.52
N ALA A 120 15.08 -13.07 -4.17
CA ALA A 120 15.05 -14.18 -5.11
C ALA A 120 13.62 -14.46 -5.58
N HIS A 121 12.66 -14.46 -4.65
CA HIS A 121 11.24 -14.63 -4.97
C HIS A 121 10.71 -13.46 -5.80
N MET A 122 11.02 -12.24 -5.40
CA MET A 122 10.62 -11.03 -6.12
C MET A 122 11.07 -11.05 -7.59
N PHE A 123 12.32 -11.40 -7.88
CA PHE A 123 12.82 -11.47 -9.26
C PHE A 123 12.28 -12.67 -10.02
N GLY A 124 11.98 -13.77 -9.34
CA GLY A 124 11.23 -14.89 -9.93
C GLY A 124 9.84 -14.44 -10.41
N ALA A 125 9.07 -13.79 -9.55
CA ALA A 125 7.75 -13.25 -9.89
C ALA A 125 7.84 -12.18 -11.00
N MET A 126 8.85 -11.31 -10.97
CA MET A 126 9.10 -10.33 -12.03
C MET A 126 9.32 -10.98 -13.38
N ASP A 127 10.18 -12.01 -13.45
CA ASP A 127 10.49 -12.68 -14.71
C ASP A 127 9.26 -13.39 -15.31
N MET A 128 8.47 -14.05 -14.45
CA MET A 128 7.23 -14.68 -14.88
C MET A 128 6.22 -13.64 -15.44
N ALA A 129 6.02 -12.55 -14.74
CA ALA A 129 5.09 -11.49 -15.19
C ALA A 129 5.58 -10.80 -16.47
N TYR A 130 6.89 -10.57 -16.59
CA TYR A 130 7.50 -9.93 -17.75
C TYR A 130 7.35 -10.78 -19.00
N HIS A 131 7.69 -12.06 -18.93
CA HIS A 131 7.62 -12.97 -20.07
C HIS A 131 6.19 -13.33 -20.49
N THR A 132 5.30 -13.54 -19.53
CA THR A 132 3.90 -13.84 -19.85
C THR A 132 3.13 -12.63 -20.35
N GLY A 133 3.60 -11.42 -20.06
CA GLY A 133 2.88 -10.17 -20.31
C GLY A 133 1.54 -10.09 -19.57
N ASN A 134 1.32 -10.97 -18.60
CA ASN A 134 0.05 -11.13 -17.89
C ASN A 134 0.25 -11.29 -16.39
N GLN A 135 0.09 -10.17 -15.70
CA GLN A 135 0.16 -10.11 -14.24
C GLN A 135 -0.77 -11.14 -13.56
N SER A 136 -2.00 -11.31 -14.06
CA SER A 136 -2.94 -12.26 -13.46
C SER A 136 -2.47 -13.71 -13.54
N THR A 137 -1.70 -14.08 -14.57
CA THR A 137 -1.13 -15.44 -14.69
C THR A 137 0.04 -15.62 -13.72
N ALA A 138 0.90 -14.63 -13.58
CA ALA A 138 1.99 -14.65 -12.63
C ALA A 138 1.46 -14.67 -11.19
N ASP A 139 0.48 -13.83 -10.89
CA ASP A 139 -0.24 -13.83 -9.62
C ASP A 139 -0.78 -15.21 -9.24
N LEU A 140 -1.46 -15.85 -10.19
CA LEU A 140 -2.07 -17.15 -9.94
C LEU A 140 -1.00 -18.22 -9.69
N GLY A 141 0.14 -18.12 -10.36
CA GLY A 141 1.26 -19.04 -10.17
C GLY A 141 1.90 -18.92 -8.79
N SER A 142 2.24 -17.71 -8.35
CA SER A 142 2.88 -17.47 -7.06
C SER A 142 1.93 -17.74 -5.89
N TRP A 143 0.81 -17.09 -5.87
CA TRP A 143 -0.14 -17.19 -4.76
C TRP A 143 -0.75 -18.58 -4.57
N ALA A 144 -1.07 -19.25 -5.69
CA ALA A 144 -1.61 -20.59 -5.61
C ALA A 144 -0.57 -21.58 -5.06
N GLY A 145 0.70 -21.36 -5.38
CA GLY A 145 1.81 -22.09 -4.79
C GLY A 145 1.86 -21.94 -3.28
N ASP A 146 1.90 -20.71 -2.81
CA ASP A 146 2.00 -20.37 -1.38
C ASP A 146 0.85 -20.96 -0.55
N ILE A 147 -0.38 -20.86 -1.02
CA ILE A 147 -1.52 -21.46 -0.33
C ILE A 147 -1.47 -22.99 -0.36
N CYS A 148 -1.01 -23.59 -1.44
CA CYS A 148 -0.82 -25.04 -1.51
C CYS A 148 0.26 -25.50 -0.53
N ASP A 149 1.34 -24.75 -0.35
CA ASP A 149 2.38 -25.04 0.62
C ASP A 149 1.83 -24.95 2.05
N LEU A 150 1.05 -23.90 2.37
CA LEU A 150 0.37 -23.79 3.67
C LEU A 150 -0.57 -24.97 3.92
N LEU A 151 -1.35 -25.38 2.93
CA LEU A 151 -2.23 -26.56 3.01
C LEU A 151 -1.46 -27.83 3.24
N GLN A 152 -0.33 -28.03 2.59
CA GLN A 152 0.52 -29.20 2.77
C GLN A 152 1.10 -29.24 4.19
N LEU A 153 1.62 -28.13 4.69
CA LEU A 153 2.16 -28.01 6.04
C LEU A 153 1.11 -28.32 7.10
N THR A 154 -0.07 -27.75 6.97
CA THR A 154 -1.16 -27.94 7.93
C THR A 154 -1.76 -29.35 7.89
N THR A 155 -1.83 -29.96 6.70
CA THR A 155 -2.22 -31.36 6.53
C THR A 155 -1.20 -32.29 7.19
N ASN A 156 0.07 -32.10 6.95
CA ASN A 156 1.15 -32.90 7.54
C ASN A 156 1.24 -32.73 9.06
N ALA A 157 0.90 -31.56 9.56
CA ALA A 157 0.83 -31.29 11.01
C ALA A 157 -0.40 -31.88 11.68
N GLY A 158 -1.38 -32.40 10.91
CA GLY A 158 -2.59 -33.00 11.44
C GLY A 158 -3.54 -31.98 12.09
N VAL A 159 -3.60 -30.75 11.57
CA VAL A 159 -4.50 -29.70 12.07
C VAL A 159 -5.96 -30.13 11.89
N THR A 160 -6.74 -30.14 12.98
CA THR A 160 -8.14 -30.58 12.99
C THR A 160 -8.98 -29.73 13.93
N GLY A 161 -10.27 -29.65 13.67
CA GLY A 161 -11.24 -28.88 14.47
C GLY A 161 -12.30 -28.22 13.59
N THR A 162 -12.99 -27.26 14.13
CA THR A 162 -13.83 -26.34 13.35
C THR A 162 -12.96 -25.39 12.51
N VAL A 163 -13.53 -24.77 11.49
CA VAL A 163 -12.82 -23.82 10.64
C VAL A 163 -12.16 -22.69 11.47
N GLU A 164 -12.88 -22.16 12.44
CA GLU A 164 -12.36 -21.08 13.29
C GLU A 164 -11.24 -21.55 14.22
N GLU A 165 -11.37 -22.74 14.83
CA GLU A 165 -10.32 -23.31 15.69
C GLU A 165 -9.06 -23.59 14.89
N MET A 166 -9.19 -24.17 13.70
CA MET A 166 -8.05 -24.42 12.82
C MET A 166 -7.41 -23.12 12.34
N ALA A 167 -8.20 -22.14 11.94
CA ALA A 167 -7.69 -20.84 11.50
C ALA A 167 -6.94 -20.13 12.63
N GLU A 168 -7.46 -20.17 13.84
CA GLU A 168 -6.81 -19.59 15.02
C GLU A 168 -5.52 -20.33 15.39
N GLU A 169 -5.49 -21.66 15.31
CA GLU A 169 -4.28 -22.46 15.53
C GLU A 169 -3.20 -22.08 14.51
N ILE A 170 -3.55 -22.01 13.22
CA ILE A 170 -2.61 -21.68 12.16
C ILE A 170 -2.07 -20.26 12.37
N ARG A 171 -2.94 -19.32 12.70
CA ARG A 171 -2.57 -17.90 12.91
C ARG A 171 -1.68 -17.69 14.14
N THR A 172 -1.99 -18.36 15.24
CA THR A 172 -1.26 -18.19 16.52
C THR A 172 0.08 -18.92 16.55
N ASN A 173 0.22 -19.98 15.75
CA ASN A 173 1.48 -20.67 15.55
C ASN A 173 2.17 -20.18 14.25
N ASN A 174 2.19 -18.86 14.04
CA ASN A 174 2.77 -18.27 12.85
C ASN A 174 4.22 -18.70 12.65
N ASP A 175 5.00 -18.85 13.72
CA ASP A 175 6.36 -19.39 13.71
C ASP A 175 6.48 -20.77 13.03
N LYS A 176 5.42 -21.52 12.99
CA LYS A 176 5.39 -22.85 12.39
C LYS A 176 4.83 -22.84 10.97
N TYR A 177 3.91 -21.94 10.66
CA TYR A 177 3.14 -21.97 9.42
C TYR A 177 3.41 -20.79 8.47
N PHE A 178 3.92 -19.65 8.99
CA PHE A 178 4.14 -18.42 8.23
C PHE A 178 5.60 -17.95 8.25
N LEU A 179 6.53 -18.75 8.81
CA LEU A 179 7.91 -18.34 8.89
C LEU A 179 8.80 -18.91 7.80
N HIS A 180 9.76 -18.11 7.53
CA HIS A 180 10.83 -18.08 6.61
C HIS A 180 11.88 -19.16 6.71
N ASP A 181 12.12 -19.72 7.89
CA ASP A 181 13.43 -20.32 8.22
C ASP A 181 13.31 -21.74 8.76
N VAL A 182 12.35 -22.51 8.30
CA VAL A 182 12.35 -23.94 8.61
C VAL A 182 13.14 -24.65 7.52
N PRO A 183 14.40 -25.06 7.77
CA PRO A 183 15.13 -25.88 6.83
C PRO A 183 14.28 -27.11 6.45
N ASP A 184 14.21 -27.41 5.17
CA ASP A 184 13.47 -28.56 4.62
C ASP A 184 11.93 -28.48 4.62
N ALA A 185 11.32 -27.36 4.97
CA ALA A 185 9.87 -27.19 4.79
C ALA A 185 9.59 -26.26 3.60
N HIS A 186 8.63 -26.62 2.76
CA HIS A 186 7.97 -25.67 1.89
C HIS A 186 7.26 -24.68 2.79
N SER A 187 7.89 -23.56 3.04
CA SER A 187 7.36 -22.55 3.95
C SER A 187 6.56 -21.54 3.17
N PHE A 188 5.32 -21.34 3.58
CA PHE A 188 4.58 -20.18 3.19
C PHE A 188 5.12 -18.99 3.98
N GLY A 189 5.81 -18.10 3.29
CA GLY A 189 6.31 -16.86 3.87
C GLY A 189 5.44 -15.67 3.53
N ILE A 190 5.12 -14.82 4.50
CA ILE A 190 4.50 -13.53 4.20
C ILE A 190 5.40 -12.66 3.31
N LEU A 191 6.70 -12.89 3.35
CA LEU A 191 7.65 -12.19 2.50
C LEU A 191 7.55 -12.63 1.04
N ASP A 192 7.14 -13.86 0.75
CA ASP A 192 6.88 -14.32 -0.62
C ASP A 192 5.76 -13.48 -1.22
N LEU A 193 4.66 -13.25 -0.49
CA LEU A 193 3.57 -12.40 -0.91
C LEU A 193 3.97 -10.92 -1.07
N TYR A 194 4.80 -10.43 -0.17
CA TYR A 194 5.35 -9.09 -0.32
C TYR A 194 6.30 -9.02 -1.52
N GLY A 195 7.07 -10.08 -1.77
CA GLY A 195 7.92 -10.21 -2.96
C GLY A 195 7.11 -10.10 -4.25
N ASP A 196 5.99 -10.81 -4.36
CA ASP A 196 5.07 -10.73 -5.50
C ASP A 196 4.54 -9.32 -5.70
N LEU A 197 4.07 -8.70 -4.62
CA LEU A 197 3.54 -7.35 -4.67
C LEU A 197 4.60 -6.32 -5.11
N ASP A 198 5.78 -6.43 -4.53
CA ASP A 198 6.93 -5.59 -4.85
C ASP A 198 7.31 -5.76 -6.32
N ALA A 199 7.37 -7.01 -6.81
CA ALA A 199 7.64 -7.33 -8.21
C ALA A 199 6.66 -6.63 -9.16
N PHE A 200 5.37 -6.72 -8.90
CA PHE A 200 4.35 -6.12 -9.76
C PHE A 200 4.35 -4.60 -9.70
N TYR A 201 4.58 -4.03 -8.53
CA TYR A 201 4.74 -2.59 -8.40
C TYR A 201 5.91 -2.07 -9.25
N ILE A 202 7.06 -2.73 -9.15
CA ILE A 202 8.27 -2.36 -9.89
C ILE A 202 8.02 -2.48 -11.39
N LEU A 203 7.52 -3.61 -11.87
CA LEU A 203 7.21 -3.84 -13.29
C LEU A 203 6.26 -2.78 -13.86
N LYS A 204 5.22 -2.43 -13.12
CA LYS A 204 4.28 -1.39 -13.54
C LYS A 204 4.93 -0.02 -13.73
N LYS A 205 5.97 0.26 -12.95
CA LYS A 205 6.70 1.55 -13.00
C LYS A 205 7.76 1.57 -14.08
N ILE A 206 8.51 0.50 -14.31
CA ILE A 206 9.49 0.41 -15.40
C ILE A 206 8.82 0.48 -16.76
N GLY A 207 7.62 -0.04 -16.92
CA GLY A 207 6.82 0.10 -18.14
C GLY A 207 6.59 1.55 -18.61
N ASN A 208 6.92 2.54 -17.75
CA ASN A 208 6.91 3.98 -18.06
C ASN A 208 8.31 4.56 -18.39
N GLY A 209 9.30 3.71 -18.64
CA GLY A 209 10.66 4.11 -19.03
C GLY A 209 11.61 4.41 -17.87
N ALA A 210 11.26 4.05 -16.65
CA ALA A 210 12.17 4.09 -15.51
C ALA A 210 12.99 2.79 -15.43
N THR A 211 14.22 2.85 -14.88
CA THR A 211 15.04 1.66 -14.61
C THR A 211 14.59 0.94 -13.34
N ILE A 212 14.90 -0.35 -13.21
CA ILE A 212 14.55 -1.16 -12.03
C ILE A 212 15.17 -0.52 -10.77
N SER A 213 16.46 -0.18 -10.82
CA SER A 213 17.19 0.44 -9.70
C SER A 213 16.56 1.78 -9.26
N THR A 214 16.14 2.62 -10.22
CA THR A 214 15.46 3.89 -9.92
C THR A 214 14.11 3.66 -9.26
N VAL A 215 13.31 2.71 -9.76
CA VAL A 215 12.02 2.39 -9.17
C VAL A 215 12.19 1.82 -7.76
N MET A 216 13.11 0.87 -7.58
CA MET A 216 13.39 0.26 -6.28
C MET A 216 13.87 1.30 -5.25
N LYS A 217 14.77 2.21 -5.65
CA LYS A 217 15.25 3.29 -4.79
C LYS A 217 14.11 4.17 -4.25
N ASN A 218 13.10 4.42 -5.08
CA ASN A 218 11.97 5.25 -4.70
C ASN A 218 10.89 4.48 -3.92
N TYR A 219 10.79 3.19 -4.14
CA TYR A 219 9.81 2.31 -3.50
C TYR A 219 10.26 1.84 -2.12
N PHE A 220 11.44 1.26 -2.02
CA PHE A 220 12.01 0.74 -0.77
C PHE A 220 12.62 1.88 0.05
N THR A 221 11.75 2.62 0.73
CA THR A 221 12.14 3.72 1.62
C THR A 221 12.02 3.30 3.08
N THR A 222 12.56 4.12 3.98
CA THR A 222 12.44 3.89 5.44
C THR A 222 11.00 3.88 5.95
N ASN A 223 10.05 4.38 5.17
CA ASN A 223 8.62 4.42 5.51
C ASN A 223 7.85 3.18 5.00
N LEU A 224 8.47 2.35 4.17
CA LEU A 224 7.88 1.12 3.69
C LEU A 224 8.08 0.04 4.76
N THR A 225 7.07 -0.18 5.59
CA THR A 225 7.02 -1.21 6.63
C THR A 225 6.09 -2.35 6.21
N ASP A 226 6.17 -3.50 6.89
CA ASP A 226 5.26 -4.63 6.64
C ASP A 226 3.80 -4.21 6.78
N THR A 227 3.49 -3.34 7.73
CA THR A 227 2.14 -2.77 7.88
C THR A 227 1.69 -2.00 6.63
N VAL A 228 2.56 -1.19 6.05
CA VAL A 228 2.29 -0.43 4.82
C VAL A 228 2.17 -1.38 3.63
N ARG A 229 3.05 -2.37 3.52
CA ARG A 229 3.04 -3.37 2.44
C ARG A 229 1.77 -4.23 2.50
N ALA A 230 1.39 -4.72 3.68
CA ALA A 230 0.16 -5.49 3.87
C ALA A 230 -1.08 -4.67 3.50
N LYS A 231 -1.14 -3.39 3.92
CA LYS A 231 -2.24 -2.49 3.54
C LYS A 231 -2.29 -2.25 2.03
N PHE A 232 -1.14 -2.01 1.41
CA PHE A 232 -1.05 -1.81 -0.02
C PHE A 232 -1.46 -3.06 -0.80
N PHE A 233 -1.09 -4.25 -0.32
CA PHE A 233 -1.52 -5.53 -0.86
C PHE A 233 -3.05 -5.67 -0.81
N LEU A 234 -3.67 -5.41 0.33
CA LEU A 234 -5.12 -5.47 0.50
C LEU A 234 -5.84 -4.50 -0.45
N ASP A 235 -5.35 -3.28 -0.58
CA ASP A 235 -5.97 -2.28 -1.45
C ASP A 235 -5.89 -2.64 -2.94
N ASN A 236 -4.82 -3.27 -3.36
CA ASN A 236 -4.64 -3.65 -4.76
C ASN A 236 -5.36 -4.95 -5.13
N ARG A 237 -5.46 -5.89 -4.21
CA ARG A 237 -6.03 -7.22 -4.47
C ARG A 237 -7.49 -7.34 -4.05
N PHE A 238 -7.83 -6.73 -2.95
CA PHE A 238 -9.16 -6.82 -2.34
C PHE A 238 -9.76 -5.44 -2.15
N ALA A 239 -9.67 -4.63 -3.20
CA ALA A 239 -10.22 -3.28 -3.19
C ALA A 239 -11.70 -3.32 -2.79
N GLY A 240 -12.02 -2.82 -1.62
CA GLY A 240 -13.37 -2.87 -1.08
C GLY A 240 -13.46 -3.57 0.25
N ALA A 241 -12.61 -4.55 0.53
CA ALA A 241 -12.59 -5.24 1.80
C ALA A 241 -12.07 -4.32 2.92
N ALA A 242 -12.92 -4.00 3.87
CA ALA A 242 -12.59 -3.11 4.99
C ALA A 242 -12.62 -3.83 6.34
N THR A 243 -13.33 -4.94 6.43
CA THR A 243 -13.43 -5.75 7.63
C THR A 243 -12.66 -7.05 7.48
N LYS A 244 -12.37 -7.69 8.61
CA LYS A 244 -11.75 -9.01 8.64
C LYS A 244 -12.56 -10.04 7.83
N ASP A 245 -13.88 -10.00 7.94
CA ASP A 245 -14.77 -10.92 7.24
C ASP A 245 -14.81 -10.68 5.73
N ASP A 246 -14.75 -9.42 5.30
CA ASP A 246 -14.62 -9.09 3.87
C ASP A 246 -13.32 -9.64 3.29
N ILE A 247 -12.20 -9.48 4.00
CA ILE A 247 -10.89 -9.97 3.57
C ILE A 247 -10.91 -11.50 3.51
N ARG A 248 -11.48 -12.17 4.51
CA ARG A 248 -11.67 -13.64 4.52
C ARG A 248 -12.47 -14.11 3.30
N ALA A 249 -13.58 -13.44 3.00
CA ALA A 249 -14.41 -13.75 1.84
C ALA A 249 -13.63 -13.54 0.53
N CYS A 250 -12.96 -12.40 0.39
CA CYS A 250 -12.16 -12.09 -0.80
C CYS A 250 -11.03 -13.10 -1.03
N VAL A 251 -10.29 -13.46 0.03
CA VAL A 251 -9.22 -14.48 -0.04
C VAL A 251 -9.81 -15.81 -0.48
N TYR A 252 -10.86 -16.26 0.17
CA TYR A 252 -11.50 -17.55 -0.15
C TYR A 252 -12.01 -17.60 -1.59
N ASP A 253 -12.73 -16.58 -2.04
CA ASP A 253 -13.30 -16.53 -3.39
C ASP A 253 -12.20 -16.42 -4.47
N THR A 254 -11.13 -15.70 -4.20
CA THR A 254 -10.01 -15.56 -5.14
C THR A 254 -9.29 -16.89 -5.34
N TYR A 255 -9.04 -17.62 -4.26
CA TYR A 255 -8.33 -18.90 -4.33
C TYR A 255 -9.23 -20.05 -4.76
N TYR A 256 -10.41 -20.19 -4.17
CA TYR A 256 -11.28 -21.36 -4.42
C TYR A 256 -12.37 -21.14 -5.44
N GLY A 257 -12.67 -19.89 -5.78
CA GLY A 257 -13.44 -19.56 -6.98
C GLY A 257 -12.71 -19.90 -8.27
N ASN A 258 -11.37 -20.10 -8.21
CA ASN A 258 -10.53 -20.34 -9.39
C ASN A 258 -10.25 -21.83 -9.59
N GLU A 259 -10.65 -22.38 -10.75
CA GLU A 259 -10.43 -23.77 -11.12
C GLU A 259 -8.93 -24.12 -11.23
N GLY A 260 -8.10 -23.15 -11.63
CA GLY A 260 -6.65 -23.32 -11.74
C GLY A 260 -6.00 -23.63 -10.41
N VAL A 261 -6.43 -22.93 -9.34
CA VAL A 261 -5.94 -23.17 -7.96
C VAL A 261 -6.32 -24.58 -7.50
N ARG A 262 -7.56 -24.99 -7.73
CA ARG A 262 -8.00 -26.36 -7.36
C ARG A 262 -7.25 -27.45 -8.11
N THR A 263 -6.89 -27.20 -9.38
CA THR A 263 -6.08 -28.12 -10.16
C THR A 263 -4.65 -28.21 -9.63
N LEU A 264 -4.07 -27.08 -9.27
CA LEU A 264 -2.74 -27.02 -8.66
C LEU A 264 -2.71 -27.74 -7.32
N GLU A 265 -3.67 -27.46 -6.44
CA GLU A 265 -3.85 -28.14 -5.15
C GLU A 265 -3.90 -29.67 -5.30
N GLY A 266 -4.66 -30.16 -6.29
CA GLY A 266 -4.73 -31.59 -6.58
C GLY A 266 -3.40 -32.24 -6.98
N SER A 267 -2.43 -31.43 -7.47
CA SER A 267 -1.07 -31.90 -7.74
C SER A 267 -0.20 -31.98 -6.50
N TYR A 268 -0.39 -31.07 -5.55
CA TYR A 268 0.31 -31.04 -4.27
C TYR A 268 -0.26 -32.06 -3.27
N LEU A 269 -1.57 -32.24 -3.27
CA LEU A 269 -2.31 -33.06 -2.30
C LEU A 269 -3.26 -34.03 -3.04
N PRO A 270 -2.71 -35.06 -3.73
CA PRO A 270 -3.48 -35.94 -4.59
C PRO A 270 -4.59 -36.73 -3.87
N ASP A 271 -4.44 -36.96 -2.58
CA ASP A 271 -5.47 -37.62 -1.75
C ASP A 271 -6.63 -36.72 -1.35
N GLY A 272 -6.56 -35.48 -1.80
CA GLY A 272 -7.57 -34.44 -1.52
C GLY A 272 -7.37 -33.74 -0.19
N VAL A 273 -7.95 -32.55 -0.08
CA VAL A 273 -7.89 -31.73 1.14
C VAL A 273 -9.28 -31.61 1.73
N ASN A 274 -9.36 -31.68 3.05
CA ASN A 274 -10.58 -31.36 3.78
C ASN A 274 -11.00 -29.90 3.48
N ALA A 275 -12.24 -29.72 3.02
CA ALA A 275 -12.78 -28.40 2.65
C ALA A 275 -12.74 -27.39 3.81
N ASP A 276 -12.89 -27.89 5.05
CA ASP A 276 -12.83 -27.02 6.23
C ASP A 276 -11.40 -26.57 6.54
N LEU A 277 -10.40 -27.45 6.36
CA LEU A 277 -8.99 -27.07 6.50
C LEU A 277 -8.57 -26.05 5.44
N ARG A 278 -9.05 -26.24 4.21
CA ARG A 278 -8.83 -25.29 3.11
C ARG A 278 -9.35 -23.90 3.44
N ARG A 279 -10.58 -23.86 3.98
CA ARG A 279 -11.18 -22.59 4.44
C ARG A 279 -10.41 -21.98 5.61
N ALA A 280 -9.97 -22.81 6.55
CA ALA A 280 -9.19 -22.37 7.69
C ALA A 280 -7.85 -21.76 7.29
N CYS A 281 -7.14 -22.32 6.31
CA CYS A 281 -5.91 -21.74 5.78
C CYS A 281 -6.16 -20.37 5.15
N CYS A 282 -7.21 -20.22 4.34
CA CYS A 282 -7.58 -18.93 3.78
C CYS A 282 -7.94 -17.90 4.85
N TYR A 283 -8.64 -18.32 5.88
CA TYR A 283 -9.02 -17.43 6.99
C TYR A 283 -7.81 -17.04 7.83
N ALA A 284 -6.92 -17.98 8.15
CA ALA A 284 -5.68 -17.68 8.87
C ALA A 284 -4.82 -16.68 8.12
N PHE A 285 -4.68 -16.83 6.81
CA PHE A 285 -3.96 -15.92 5.95
C PHE A 285 -4.63 -14.52 5.90
N ALA A 286 -5.94 -14.47 5.70
CA ALA A 286 -6.69 -13.23 5.70
C ALA A 286 -6.57 -12.49 7.03
N ASP A 287 -6.65 -13.22 8.13
CA ASP A 287 -6.51 -12.68 9.48
C ASP A 287 -5.11 -12.13 9.73
N TYR A 288 -4.08 -12.83 9.25
CA TYR A 288 -2.70 -12.36 9.36
C TYR A 288 -2.51 -11.04 8.60
N LEU A 289 -2.99 -10.95 7.36
CA LEU A 289 -2.95 -9.71 6.57
C LEU A 289 -3.69 -8.56 7.26
N TYR A 290 -4.89 -8.85 7.77
CA TYR A 290 -5.69 -7.85 8.47
C TYR A 290 -4.96 -7.33 9.73
N GLU A 291 -4.47 -8.21 10.58
CA GLU A 291 -3.79 -7.82 11.82
C GLU A 291 -2.48 -7.04 11.53
N THR A 292 -1.74 -7.43 10.49
CA THR A 292 -0.53 -6.70 10.07
C THR A 292 -0.87 -5.31 9.53
N ALA A 293 -1.91 -5.18 8.72
CA ALA A 293 -2.36 -3.92 8.14
C ALA A 293 -3.21 -3.07 9.09
N LYS A 294 -3.66 -3.62 10.22
CA LYS A 294 -4.68 -3.07 11.09
C LYS A 294 -4.42 -1.62 11.50
N ALA A 295 -3.20 -1.28 11.85
CA ALA A 295 -2.85 0.08 12.23
C ALA A 295 -3.08 1.08 11.08
N GLN A 296 -2.82 0.69 9.83
CA GLN A 296 -3.10 1.52 8.66
C GLN A 296 -4.59 1.54 8.31
N ILE A 297 -5.26 0.38 8.40
CA ILE A 297 -6.72 0.29 8.24
C ILE A 297 -7.42 1.16 9.29
N GLU A 298 -6.90 1.17 10.51
CA GLU A 298 -7.42 1.96 11.61
C GLU A 298 -7.17 3.45 11.49
N ASN A 299 -6.09 3.85 10.86
CA ASN A 299 -5.84 5.24 10.51
C ASN A 299 -6.71 5.73 9.35
N ASP A 300 -7.10 4.84 8.44
CA ASP A 300 -8.07 5.13 7.39
C ASP A 300 -9.49 5.05 7.99
N TYR A 301 -9.88 6.10 8.71
CA TYR A 301 -11.15 6.16 9.45
C TYR A 301 -12.37 5.89 8.56
N TYR A 302 -12.24 6.17 7.25
CA TYR A 302 -13.29 5.96 6.27
C TYR A 302 -12.72 5.39 4.98
N LYS A 303 -13.38 4.40 4.42
CA LYS A 303 -13.12 3.99 3.06
C LYS A 303 -13.91 4.84 2.08
N VAL A 304 -13.22 5.70 1.35
CA VAL A 304 -13.83 6.52 0.29
C VAL A 304 -14.03 5.66 -0.95
N PHE A 305 -15.26 5.50 -1.39
CA PHE A 305 -15.60 4.77 -2.62
C PHE A 305 -16.03 5.71 -3.77
N SER A 306 -16.32 6.97 -3.47
CA SER A 306 -16.62 7.99 -4.48
C SER A 306 -16.10 9.35 -4.01
N SER A 307 -15.49 10.11 -4.91
CA SER A 307 -15.03 11.46 -4.66
C SER A 307 -15.32 12.37 -5.85
N HIS A 308 -15.83 13.54 -5.58
CA HIS A 308 -16.02 14.59 -6.57
C HIS A 308 -15.36 15.88 -6.08
N THR A 309 -14.52 16.46 -6.93
CA THR A 309 -13.83 17.72 -6.62
C THR A 309 -14.31 18.83 -7.54
N SER A 310 -14.60 19.99 -6.96
CA SER A 310 -14.93 21.21 -7.71
C SER A 310 -14.21 22.42 -7.13
N MET A 311 -13.88 23.38 -7.99
CA MET A 311 -13.39 24.69 -7.55
C MET A 311 -14.57 25.58 -7.23
N LEU A 312 -14.62 26.14 -6.01
CA LEU A 312 -15.60 27.11 -5.60
C LEU A 312 -15.19 28.54 -5.99
N ALA A 313 -13.89 28.81 -5.83
CA ALA A 313 -13.23 30.06 -6.24
C ALA A 313 -11.74 29.77 -6.46
N PRO A 314 -10.97 30.70 -7.07
CA PRO A 314 -9.52 30.59 -7.11
C PRO A 314 -8.94 30.38 -5.71
N GLY A 315 -8.20 29.28 -5.52
CA GLY A 315 -7.61 28.91 -4.23
C GLY A 315 -8.57 28.26 -3.22
N VAL A 316 -9.87 28.07 -3.56
CA VAL A 316 -10.82 27.37 -2.70
C VAL A 316 -11.47 26.23 -3.47
N LYS A 317 -11.27 25.00 -3.00
CA LYS A 317 -11.87 23.80 -3.58
C LYS A 317 -12.82 23.11 -2.60
N GLN A 318 -13.82 22.44 -3.13
CA GLN A 318 -14.67 21.52 -2.42
C GLN A 318 -14.45 20.11 -2.92
N GLU A 319 -14.38 19.17 -1.98
CA GLU A 319 -14.44 17.74 -2.27
C GLU A 319 -15.66 17.16 -1.56
N ILE A 320 -16.50 16.46 -2.33
CA ILE A 320 -17.61 15.69 -1.78
C ILE A 320 -17.15 14.23 -1.82
N LYS A 321 -17.08 13.58 -0.67
CA LYS A 321 -16.64 12.20 -0.57
C LYS A 321 -17.73 11.34 0.04
N MET A 322 -17.98 10.20 -0.59
CA MET A 322 -18.83 9.14 -0.07
C MET A 322 -17.93 8.04 0.46
N ALA A 323 -18.13 7.65 1.68
CA ALA A 323 -17.32 6.68 2.36
C ALA A 323 -18.15 5.71 3.19
N VAL A 324 -17.55 4.59 3.54
CA VAL A 324 -18.10 3.62 4.49
C VAL A 324 -17.21 3.65 5.73
N THR A 325 -17.82 3.73 6.91
CA THR A 325 -17.14 3.61 8.19
C THR A 325 -16.82 2.12 8.46
N ARG A 326 -15.99 1.84 9.45
CA ARG A 326 -15.68 0.48 9.89
C ARG A 326 -16.89 -0.35 10.30
N ASP A 327 -17.96 0.29 10.78
CA ASP A 327 -19.21 -0.34 11.19
C ASP A 327 -20.27 -0.27 10.06
N ASP A 328 -19.81 -0.30 8.80
CA ASP A 328 -20.61 -0.35 7.57
C ASP A 328 -21.63 0.77 7.39
N LYS A 329 -21.45 1.89 8.10
CA LYS A 329 -22.31 3.04 7.90
C LYS A 329 -21.83 3.86 6.71
N GLN A 330 -22.72 4.12 5.78
CA GLN A 330 -22.45 5.04 4.69
C GLN A 330 -22.49 6.48 5.21
N ILE A 331 -21.45 7.23 4.88
CA ILE A 331 -21.34 8.64 5.19
C ILE A 331 -21.03 9.46 3.94
N VAL A 332 -21.51 10.68 3.94
CA VAL A 332 -21.12 11.68 2.95
C VAL A 332 -20.50 12.84 3.73
N TYR A 333 -19.29 13.22 3.34
CA TYR A 333 -18.67 14.39 3.94
C TYR A 333 -18.19 15.37 2.88
N TYR A 334 -18.19 16.61 3.26
CA TYR A 334 -17.80 17.75 2.44
C TYR A 334 -16.50 18.31 3.03
N LEU A 335 -15.46 18.38 2.23
CA LEU A 335 -14.20 18.98 2.59
C LEU A 335 -14.01 20.24 1.78
N ALA A 336 -13.90 21.39 2.46
CA ALA A 336 -13.47 22.64 1.84
C ALA A 336 -12.00 22.88 2.16
N THR A 337 -11.20 23.13 1.14
CA THR A 337 -9.77 23.45 1.29
C THR A 337 -9.54 24.86 0.75
N ALA A 338 -8.96 25.73 1.58
CA ALA A 338 -8.58 27.08 1.21
C ALA A 338 -7.07 27.25 1.23
N ASP A 339 -6.51 27.76 0.16
CA ASP A 339 -5.08 28.10 0.07
C ASP A 339 -4.85 29.50 0.65
N ILE A 340 -4.60 29.55 1.95
CA ILE A 340 -4.41 30.81 2.70
C ILE A 340 -3.02 31.45 2.46
N THR A 341 -2.17 30.86 1.65
CA THR A 341 -0.93 31.53 1.19
C THR A 341 -1.21 32.56 0.12
N ARG A 342 -2.38 32.52 -0.48
CA ARG A 342 -2.81 33.49 -1.49
C ARG A 342 -3.35 34.75 -0.80
N SER A 343 -3.02 35.89 -1.35
CA SER A 343 -3.48 37.21 -0.83
C SER A 343 -4.98 37.47 -1.03
N ASP A 344 -5.63 36.69 -1.91
CA ASP A 344 -7.06 36.81 -2.24
C ASP A 344 -7.92 35.73 -1.54
N VAL A 345 -7.36 34.95 -0.62
CA VAL A 345 -8.04 33.92 0.16
C VAL A 345 -7.83 34.15 1.66
N SER A 346 -8.88 34.17 2.44
CA SER A 346 -8.82 34.33 3.89
C SER A 346 -9.87 33.47 4.61
N VAL A 347 -9.60 33.14 5.85
CA VAL A 347 -10.50 32.43 6.75
C VAL A 347 -10.93 33.38 7.86
N HIS A 348 -12.22 33.54 8.03
CA HIS A 348 -12.79 34.43 9.05
C HIS A 348 -13.68 33.64 10.00
N ALA A 349 -13.56 33.91 11.29
CA ALA A 349 -14.60 33.59 12.24
C ALA A 349 -15.74 34.63 12.08
N ASN A 350 -16.97 34.19 12.05
CA ASN A 350 -18.11 35.05 11.95
C ASN A 350 -19.24 34.61 12.88
N TYR A 351 -19.95 35.57 13.43
CA TYR A 351 -21.13 35.36 14.22
C TYR A 351 -22.19 36.38 13.84
N ASN A 352 -23.41 35.92 13.67
CA ASN A 352 -24.51 36.69 13.11
C ASN A 352 -24.81 38.02 13.86
N ASP A 353 -24.69 39.14 13.18
CA ASP A 353 -25.00 40.51 13.65
C ASP A 353 -24.42 40.82 15.05
N ASN A 354 -23.26 40.33 15.35
CA ASN A 354 -22.79 40.33 16.71
C ASN A 354 -21.87 41.48 17.05
N ASP A 355 -22.31 42.29 18.00
CA ASP A 355 -21.50 43.26 18.73
C ASP A 355 -21.04 42.74 20.11
N GLY A 356 -21.25 41.44 20.38
CA GLY A 356 -20.93 40.80 21.67
C GLY A 356 -21.96 40.99 22.75
N SER A 357 -23.05 41.76 22.50
CA SER A 357 -24.04 42.07 23.51
C SER A 357 -25.21 41.09 23.59
N VAL A 358 -25.54 40.41 22.47
CA VAL A 358 -26.65 39.47 22.40
C VAL A 358 -26.30 38.29 21.51
N TRP A 359 -26.27 37.11 22.10
CA TRP A 359 -26.08 35.86 21.36
C TRP A 359 -27.33 35.42 20.62
N LYS A 360 -27.22 35.03 19.36
CA LYS A 360 -28.34 34.53 18.55
C LYS A 360 -27.90 33.35 17.71
N MET A 361 -28.78 32.36 17.63
CA MET A 361 -28.60 31.29 16.65
C MET A 361 -28.98 31.76 15.25
N ALA A 362 -28.18 31.46 14.25
CA ALA A 362 -28.46 31.71 12.86
C ALA A 362 -27.99 30.54 11.99
N ARG A 363 -28.64 30.36 10.84
CA ARG A 363 -28.18 29.40 9.87
C ARG A 363 -26.82 29.84 9.31
N LEU A 364 -25.95 28.88 8.99
CA LEU A 364 -24.65 29.16 8.38
C LEU A 364 -24.80 30.03 7.12
N SER A 365 -25.74 29.71 6.26
CA SER A 365 -26.03 30.51 5.05
C SER A 365 -26.42 31.98 5.32
N ASP A 366 -27.06 32.24 6.44
CA ASP A 366 -27.43 33.60 6.82
C ASP A 366 -26.22 34.36 7.39
N GLN A 367 -25.37 33.65 8.13
CA GLN A 367 -24.11 34.20 8.61
C GLN A 367 -23.15 34.52 7.47
N MET A 368 -23.06 33.65 6.44
CA MET A 368 -22.27 33.93 5.24
C MET A 368 -22.75 35.19 4.51
N LYS A 369 -24.08 35.35 4.33
CA LYS A 369 -24.65 36.56 3.73
C LYS A 369 -24.38 37.81 4.58
N ALA A 370 -24.41 37.68 5.90
CA ALA A 370 -24.09 38.80 6.78
C ALA A 370 -22.63 39.21 6.67
N ALA A 371 -21.73 38.24 6.59
CA ALA A 371 -20.28 38.47 6.34
C ALA A 371 -20.07 39.16 4.99
N GLU A 372 -20.69 38.68 3.90
CA GLU A 372 -20.60 39.32 2.60
C GLU A 372 -21.09 40.76 2.62
N LYS A 373 -22.25 41.01 3.24
CA LYS A 373 -22.79 42.36 3.37
C LYS A 373 -21.82 43.28 4.11
N LYS A 374 -21.29 42.84 5.25
CA LYS A 374 -20.35 43.62 6.06
C LYS A 374 -19.07 43.96 5.28
N HIS A 375 -18.47 42.99 4.66
CA HIS A 375 -17.18 43.16 4.00
C HIS A 375 -17.27 43.75 2.58
N SER A 376 -18.46 43.77 1.97
CA SER A 376 -18.67 44.39 0.65
C SER A 376 -19.23 45.83 0.71
N ASP A 377 -19.49 46.36 1.90
CA ASP A 377 -20.01 47.72 2.09
C ASP A 377 -18.86 48.75 1.99
N PRO A 378 -18.80 49.55 0.93
CA PRO A 378 -17.72 50.51 0.73
C PRO A 378 -17.77 51.68 1.75
N ASP A 379 -18.89 51.85 2.44
CA ASP A 379 -19.04 52.90 3.48
C ASP A 379 -18.45 52.38 4.84
N ASP A 380 -18.31 51.08 5.02
CA ASP A 380 -17.62 50.48 6.15
C ASP A 380 -16.11 50.39 5.90
N THR A 381 -15.43 51.53 6.02
CA THR A 381 -14.01 51.64 5.73
C THR A 381 -13.10 50.78 6.61
N GLN A 382 -13.60 50.22 7.70
CA GLN A 382 -12.87 49.34 8.61
C GLN A 382 -12.87 47.90 8.12
N HIS A 383 -13.96 47.45 7.49
CA HIS A 383 -14.12 46.03 7.14
C HIS A 383 -14.22 45.78 5.62
N TYR A 384 -14.30 46.86 4.83
CA TYR A 384 -14.43 46.75 3.39
C TYR A 384 -13.28 46.00 2.71
N VAL A 385 -13.64 44.98 1.95
CA VAL A 385 -12.69 44.23 1.08
C VAL A 385 -13.27 44.22 -0.34
N PRO A 386 -12.57 44.80 -1.33
CA PRO A 386 -13.03 44.78 -2.70
C PRO A 386 -13.28 43.37 -3.22
N ASN A 387 -14.46 43.16 -3.81
CA ASN A 387 -14.89 41.86 -4.37
C ASN A 387 -14.96 40.71 -3.34
N TYR A 388 -15.22 41.02 -2.09
CA TYR A 388 -15.39 40.00 -1.06
C TYR A 388 -16.57 39.07 -1.39
N SER A 389 -16.35 37.77 -1.25
CA SER A 389 -17.38 36.72 -1.37
C SER A 389 -17.14 35.60 -0.38
N ALA A 390 -18.15 35.21 0.36
CA ALA A 390 -18.12 34.11 1.27
C ALA A 390 -18.43 32.80 0.51
N VAL A 391 -17.40 32.08 0.09
CA VAL A 391 -17.53 30.92 -0.82
C VAL A 391 -17.73 29.58 -0.12
N ALA A 392 -17.35 29.48 1.15
CA ALA A 392 -17.51 28.27 1.97
C ALA A 392 -17.64 28.65 3.45
N GLY A 393 -18.30 27.80 4.22
CA GLY A 393 -18.44 28.00 5.66
C GLY A 393 -18.72 26.69 6.39
N ILE A 394 -18.41 26.66 7.67
CA ILE A 394 -18.64 25.53 8.57
C ILE A 394 -19.07 26.03 9.94
N ASN A 395 -19.94 25.28 10.62
CA ASN A 395 -20.20 25.50 12.03
C ASN A 395 -18.99 25.00 12.83
N ALA A 396 -18.36 25.91 13.56
CA ALA A 396 -17.08 25.63 14.18
C ALA A 396 -17.15 25.19 15.65
N ASP A 397 -18.30 25.40 16.35
CA ASP A 397 -18.40 25.09 17.78
C ASP A 397 -19.80 24.63 18.20
N PHE A 398 -19.85 24.00 19.38
CA PHE A 398 -21.08 23.80 20.14
C PHE A 398 -21.52 25.12 20.76
N TYR A 399 -22.81 25.24 20.99
CA TYR A 399 -23.40 26.44 21.55
C TYR A 399 -24.49 26.13 22.58
N ASN A 400 -24.73 27.05 23.46
CA ASN A 400 -25.79 26.94 24.42
C ASN A 400 -27.17 27.10 23.72
N MET A 401 -27.95 26.03 23.75
CA MET A 401 -29.27 25.97 23.07
C MET A 401 -30.28 27.01 23.57
N SER A 402 -30.10 27.57 24.75
CA SER A 402 -31.03 28.55 25.34
C SER A 402 -30.77 29.98 24.88
N ASN A 403 -29.51 30.32 24.58
CA ASN A 403 -29.13 31.70 24.24
C ASN A 403 -28.22 31.83 23.02
N GLY A 404 -27.75 30.74 22.46
CA GLY A 404 -26.89 30.75 21.29
C GLY A 404 -25.42 31.09 21.55
N ALA A 405 -25.01 31.28 22.82
CA ALA A 405 -23.62 31.57 23.13
C ALA A 405 -22.69 30.39 22.76
N PRO A 406 -21.49 30.63 22.18
CA PRO A 406 -20.53 29.58 21.90
C PRO A 406 -20.05 28.89 23.18
N SER A 407 -19.68 27.63 23.09
CA SER A 407 -19.16 26.88 24.24
C SER A 407 -17.64 26.98 24.36
N GLY A 408 -16.95 27.31 23.28
CA GLY A 408 -15.51 27.48 23.20
C GLY A 408 -15.08 28.89 22.83
N ALA A 409 -13.82 29.05 22.48
CA ALA A 409 -13.22 30.33 22.13
C ALA A 409 -13.89 30.94 20.86
N LEU A 410 -14.15 32.21 20.93
CA LEU A 410 -14.54 33.03 19.77
C LEU A 410 -13.73 34.31 19.74
N VAL A 411 -12.86 34.44 18.76
CA VAL A 411 -12.13 35.66 18.43
C VAL A 411 -12.49 36.06 17.00
N MET A 412 -12.93 37.27 16.81
CA MET A 412 -13.21 37.85 15.50
C MET A 412 -12.43 39.14 15.34
N GLU A 413 -11.66 39.25 14.27
CA GLU A 413 -10.88 40.48 13.94
C GLU A 413 -9.97 40.96 15.10
N GLY A 414 -9.41 39.98 15.87
CA GLY A 414 -8.52 40.24 16.98
C GLY A 414 -9.22 40.64 18.30
N VAL A 415 -10.57 40.62 18.34
CA VAL A 415 -11.34 40.86 19.56
C VAL A 415 -11.88 39.54 20.10
N GLU A 416 -11.59 39.24 21.35
CA GLU A 416 -12.13 38.08 22.05
C GLU A 416 -13.59 38.39 22.51
N TYR A 417 -14.52 37.59 22.04
CA TYR A 417 -15.94 37.63 22.41
C TYR A 417 -16.29 36.54 23.42
N HIS A 418 -15.56 35.40 23.38
CA HIS A 418 -15.73 34.29 24.31
C HIS A 418 -14.40 33.54 24.47
N GLY A 419 -14.02 33.25 25.71
CA GLY A 419 -12.78 32.53 26.02
C GLY A 419 -12.84 31.02 25.71
N ALA A 420 -11.70 30.35 25.71
CA ALA A 420 -11.56 28.96 25.29
C ALA A 420 -12.29 27.93 26.19
N GLY A 421 -12.62 28.28 27.42
CA GLY A 421 -13.22 27.34 28.37
C GLY A 421 -12.29 26.13 28.59
N ASN A 422 -12.82 24.90 28.40
CA ASN A 422 -12.05 23.65 28.50
C ASN A 422 -11.92 22.93 27.14
N ALA A 423 -12.14 23.62 26.04
CA ALA A 423 -12.15 23.04 24.72
C ALA A 423 -10.84 23.30 23.95
N ASN A 424 -10.55 22.48 22.95
CA ASN A 424 -9.51 22.79 21.96
C ASN A 424 -10.02 23.91 21.05
N PHE A 425 -9.10 24.67 20.48
CA PHE A 425 -9.44 25.76 19.56
C PHE A 425 -8.65 25.63 18.25
N PHE A 426 -9.22 26.19 17.18
CA PHE A 426 -8.54 26.50 15.94
C PHE A 426 -8.45 28.01 15.80
N ALA A 427 -7.30 28.53 15.43
CA ALA A 427 -7.11 29.95 15.17
C ALA A 427 -6.21 30.17 13.96
N VAL A 428 -6.37 31.33 13.34
CA VAL A 428 -5.42 31.86 12.36
C VAL A 428 -4.80 33.11 12.97
N LEU A 429 -3.48 33.06 13.13
CA LEU A 429 -2.72 34.17 13.71
C LEU A 429 -2.68 35.37 12.75
N LYS A 430 -2.28 36.53 13.26
CA LYS A 430 -2.20 37.77 12.48
C LYS A 430 -1.25 37.66 11.26
N ASP A 431 -0.26 36.81 11.33
CA ASP A 431 0.66 36.51 10.23
C ASP A 431 0.13 35.48 9.21
N GLY A 432 -1.10 34.99 9.40
CA GLY A 432 -1.74 33.97 8.57
C GLY A 432 -1.46 32.54 8.99
N THR A 433 -0.66 32.29 10.04
CA THR A 433 -0.33 30.93 10.51
C THR A 433 -1.53 30.27 11.15
N PRO A 434 -2.00 29.10 10.64
CA PRO A 434 -3.07 28.36 11.31
C PRO A 434 -2.50 27.57 12.49
N ILE A 435 -3.22 27.56 13.60
CA ILE A 435 -2.86 26.79 14.80
C ILE A 435 -4.09 26.02 15.34
N ILE A 436 -3.80 24.88 15.94
CA ILE A 436 -4.75 24.14 16.78
C ILE A 436 -4.10 24.00 18.15
N GLY A 437 -4.82 24.38 19.19
CA GLY A 437 -4.33 24.35 20.56
C GLY A 437 -5.37 23.86 21.55
N SER A 438 -4.93 23.64 22.77
CA SER A 438 -5.78 23.33 23.92
C SER A 438 -6.07 24.60 24.73
N SER A 439 -7.07 24.55 25.59
CA SER A 439 -7.40 25.68 26.49
C SER A 439 -6.23 26.09 27.40
N ALA A 440 -5.30 25.19 27.68
CA ALA A 440 -4.10 25.47 28.47
C ALA A 440 -3.10 26.38 27.72
N GLU A 441 -3.18 26.41 26.39
CA GLU A 441 -2.31 27.21 25.49
C GLU A 441 -2.98 28.55 25.10
N TRP A 442 -4.21 28.78 25.56
CA TRP A 442 -4.96 30.01 25.35
C TRP A 442 -4.55 31.07 26.37
N ASN A 443 -3.57 31.92 26.05
CA ASN A 443 -3.13 33.05 26.87
C ASN A 443 -2.80 34.28 26.01
#